data_113b8338534e468b85b2a5cbfaea70cc
#
_entry.id   113b8338534e468b85b2a5cbfaea70cc
#
_cell.length_a   1.000
_cell.length_b   1.000
_cell.length_c   1.000
_cell.angle_alpha   90.00
_cell.angle_beta   90.00
_cell.angle_gamma   90.00
#
_symmetry.space_group_name_H-M   'P 1'
#
loop_
_entity.id
_entity.type
_entity.pdbx_description
1 polymer ?
#
loop_
_entity_poly.entity_id
_entity_poly.type
_entity_poly.pdbx_seq_one_letter_code
_entity_poly.pdbx_strand_id
1 'polypeptide(L)'
;MRSERRRRALRGATSGLVLLLLTSCVAPLSPPTPSLPPTSPPSPPPPTATPWPGPLMVTLTLWLPEELSPYGEKAGADLLAGHLADFGAAYPDLQVQAIVKKSHGRGGLLDFLRTASVAAPSVLPDLVVLDEADLQVAAHSGLLQPLDGLIPPDLETDLFPFAAGWGRVGESTFGLPLAIELQHLAYAPASLSSPPLSWDAVLSAGLPLFFPAAGENGIADDFTFIQYLGAGGRLTDGEGNPTLEEGPLTAVLDFYAQATATGVISPLVVLSLGSAEECWARFQEEGGMAVVDSRWFWTEGERTAEPGPIPTWDGRPVALAEGWALALVTAHPERQQRAMALAAWLLDPGWYGAWTQSTGYLPATRSGLAGWTVSVERREVLSGVLAGARGPLPQSLRERLGPPLQMAVEGVLRGRQSPAEAAARAVQSLR
;
A
#
# COMPACT_ATOMS: atom_id res chain seq x y z
N MET A 1 -5.07 45.37 23.16
CA MET A 1 -5.16 45.52 24.63
C MET A 1 -4.57 44.26 25.20
N ARG A 2 -3.34 44.34 25.65
CA ARG A 2 -2.84 44.31 27.03
C ARG A 2 -3.18 42.98 27.70
N SER A 3 -2.31 42.17 28.33
CA SER A 3 -0.93 42.36 28.84
C SER A 3 -0.51 40.99 29.37
N GLU A 4 0.65 40.50 29.11
CA GLU A 4 1.88 40.60 29.87
C GLU A 4 1.91 39.92 31.25
N ARG A 5 2.95 39.04 31.37
CA ARG A 5 3.99 38.92 32.45
C ARG A 5 3.61 38.02 33.65
N ARG A 6 4.48 37.26 34.26
CA ARG A 6 5.92 37.34 34.61
C ARG A 6 6.38 35.97 35.13
N ARG A 7 7.52 35.43 34.78
CA ARG A 7 8.88 35.47 35.42
C ARG A 7 8.96 35.08 36.91
N ARG A 8 9.81 34.07 37.22
CA ARG A 8 11.10 34.00 38.01
C ARG A 8 11.24 32.60 38.60
N ALA A 9 12.24 31.79 38.40
CA ALA A 9 13.66 31.82 38.78
C ALA A 9 13.91 31.72 40.31
N LEU A 10 14.63 30.64 40.72
CA LEU A 10 15.82 30.64 41.61
C LEU A 10 16.14 29.18 41.99
N ARG A 11 17.28 28.64 41.57
CA ARG A 11 18.56 28.46 42.31
C ARG A 11 18.47 27.67 43.63
N GLY A 12 19.27 26.59 43.72
CA GLY A 12 19.72 25.99 44.96
C GLY A 12 20.57 24.74 44.70
N ALA A 13 21.89 24.95 44.61
CA ALA A 13 22.88 23.88 44.64
C ALA A 13 23.18 23.54 46.10
N THR A 14 23.28 22.25 46.45
CA THR A 14 24.02 21.80 47.64
C THR A 14 24.73 20.49 47.33
N SER A 15 26.05 20.58 47.37
CA SER A 15 27.01 19.48 47.42
C SER A 15 26.86 18.71 48.72
N GLY A 16 26.76 17.40 48.67
CA GLY A 16 26.85 16.50 49.81
C GLY A 16 28.02 15.53 49.61
N LEU A 17 29.12 15.83 50.31
CA LEU A 17 30.31 15.00 50.43
C LEU A 17 30.03 13.84 51.38
N VAL A 18 30.09 12.58 50.88
CA VAL A 18 29.99 11.38 51.73
C VAL A 18 31.39 10.82 51.97
N LEU A 19 31.79 10.89 53.25
CA LEU A 19 33.03 10.39 53.81
C LEU A 19 32.98 8.88 54.03
N LEU A 20 33.87 8.12 53.38
CA LEU A 20 34.04 6.67 53.59
C LEU A 20 34.86 6.44 54.84
N LEU A 21 34.25 5.87 55.91
CA LEU A 21 34.97 5.34 57.08
C LEU A 21 35.28 3.84 56.85
N LEU A 22 36.57 3.54 56.76
CA LEU A 22 37.11 2.18 56.79
C LEU A 22 37.20 1.72 58.27
N THR A 23 36.39 0.75 58.68
CA THR A 23 36.58 0.04 59.96
C THR A 23 37.24 -1.29 59.70
N SER A 24 38.46 -1.42 60.17
CA SER A 24 39.26 -2.63 60.20
C SER A 24 38.83 -3.49 61.38
N CYS A 25 38.25 -4.67 61.14
CA CYS A 25 38.02 -5.69 62.18
C CYS A 25 39.18 -6.65 62.23
N VAL A 26 39.85 -6.69 63.37
CA VAL A 26 40.83 -7.72 63.76
C VAL A 26 40.07 -8.94 64.30
N ALA A 27 40.29 -10.10 63.68
CA ALA A 27 39.72 -11.37 64.13
C ALA A 27 40.66 -12.05 65.15
N PRO A 28 40.14 -12.68 66.21
CA PRO A 28 40.97 -13.40 67.18
C PRO A 28 41.40 -14.78 66.64
N LEU A 29 42.66 -15.13 66.94
CA LEU A 29 43.25 -16.44 66.64
C LEU A 29 42.59 -17.60 67.44
N SER A 30 42.04 -18.56 66.76
CA SER A 30 41.52 -19.82 67.34
C SER A 30 42.66 -20.85 67.49
N PRO A 31 42.62 -21.75 68.51
CA PRO A 31 43.60 -22.78 68.73
C PRO A 31 43.53 -23.90 67.69
N PRO A 32 44.63 -24.70 67.49
CA PRO A 32 44.70 -25.75 66.49
C PRO A 32 43.82 -26.95 66.83
N THR A 33 42.97 -27.36 65.93
CA THR A 33 42.16 -28.56 65.98
C THR A 33 43.01 -29.80 65.55
N PRO A 34 42.87 -30.99 66.14
CA PRO A 34 43.61 -32.17 65.72
C PRO A 34 43.16 -32.64 64.32
N SER A 35 44.14 -33.00 63.50
CA SER A 35 43.94 -33.44 62.13
C SER A 35 43.40 -34.90 62.13
N LEU A 36 42.24 -35.10 61.50
CA LEU A 36 41.68 -36.40 61.10
C LEU A 36 42.42 -36.91 59.86
N PRO A 37 42.52 -38.24 59.67
CA PRO A 37 43.18 -38.82 58.50
C PRO A 37 42.49 -38.43 57.19
N PRO A 38 43.19 -38.39 56.05
CA PRO A 38 42.62 -37.93 54.80
C PRO A 38 41.56 -38.92 54.31
N THR A 39 40.32 -38.47 54.26
CA THR A 39 39.23 -39.15 53.53
C THR A 39 39.49 -38.92 52.04
N SER A 40 39.46 -40.03 51.28
CA SER A 40 39.54 -39.99 49.81
C SER A 40 38.55 -38.99 49.25
N PRO A 41 38.91 -38.17 48.24
CA PRO A 41 37.96 -37.22 47.64
C PRO A 41 36.79 -37.98 47.02
N PRO A 42 35.56 -37.49 47.16
CA PRO A 42 34.39 -38.09 46.48
C PRO A 42 34.63 -38.08 44.96
N SER A 43 34.30 -39.18 44.30
CA SER A 43 34.33 -39.25 42.83
C SER A 43 33.54 -38.09 42.24
N PRO A 44 34.05 -37.42 41.18
CA PRO A 44 33.31 -36.35 40.52
C PRO A 44 31.97 -36.90 40.07
N PRO A 45 30.88 -36.14 40.20
CA PRO A 45 29.58 -36.55 39.69
C PRO A 45 29.71 -36.83 38.19
N PRO A 46 28.95 -37.76 37.62
CA PRO A 46 28.97 -38.02 36.19
C PRO A 46 28.61 -36.71 35.47
N PRO A 47 29.23 -36.42 34.29
CA PRO A 47 28.95 -35.21 33.56
C PRO A 47 27.45 -35.13 33.30
N THR A 48 26.81 -34.09 33.83
CA THR A 48 25.42 -33.78 33.52
C THR A 48 25.38 -33.58 32.03
N ALA A 49 24.64 -34.44 31.32
CA ALA A 49 24.44 -34.27 29.88
C ALA A 49 23.92 -32.85 29.65
N THR A 50 24.76 -32.02 29.04
CA THR A 50 24.32 -30.70 28.59
C THR A 50 23.13 -30.95 27.65
N PRO A 51 21.96 -30.37 27.90
CA PRO A 51 20.85 -30.54 26.99
C PRO A 51 21.35 -30.14 25.59
N TRP A 52 21.15 -31.05 24.61
CA TRP A 52 21.44 -30.72 23.21
C TRP A 52 20.74 -29.41 22.89
N PRO A 53 21.43 -28.37 22.37
CA PRO A 53 20.74 -27.18 21.96
C PRO A 53 19.68 -27.61 20.96
N GLY A 54 18.41 -27.35 21.29
CA GLY A 54 17.30 -27.57 20.36
C GLY A 54 17.60 -26.86 19.04
N PRO A 55 16.87 -27.16 17.97
CA PRO A 55 17.08 -26.51 16.68
C PRO A 55 17.11 -25.01 16.88
N LEU A 56 18.16 -24.34 16.33
CA LEU A 56 18.31 -22.90 16.44
C LEU A 56 17.11 -22.25 15.73
N MET A 57 16.22 -21.64 16.50
CA MET A 57 15.09 -20.87 15.95
C MET A 57 15.62 -19.66 15.18
N VAL A 58 15.20 -19.55 13.92
CA VAL A 58 15.52 -18.39 13.07
C VAL A 58 14.34 -17.42 13.12
N THR A 59 14.60 -16.19 13.54
CA THR A 59 13.59 -15.13 13.48
C THR A 59 13.67 -14.47 12.10
N LEU A 60 12.55 -14.51 11.37
CA LEU A 60 12.31 -13.71 10.18
C LEU A 60 11.66 -12.37 10.60
N THR A 61 12.22 -11.28 10.15
CA THR A 61 11.70 -9.93 10.45
C THR A 61 10.95 -9.39 9.25
N LEU A 62 9.68 -9.05 9.46
CA LEU A 62 8.79 -8.44 8.47
C LEU A 62 8.46 -7.01 8.91
N TRP A 63 8.82 -6.00 8.10
CA TRP A 63 8.38 -4.62 8.33
C TRP A 63 7.12 -4.31 7.55
N LEU A 64 6.12 -3.76 8.24
CA LEU A 64 4.79 -3.46 7.72
C LEU A 64 4.48 -1.97 7.89
N PRO A 65 3.73 -1.37 6.95
CA PRO A 65 3.15 -0.05 7.13
C PRO A 65 2.02 -0.08 8.19
N GLU A 66 1.71 1.08 8.74
CA GLU A 66 0.64 1.22 9.74
C GLU A 66 -0.72 0.74 9.22
N GLU A 67 -0.98 0.85 7.92
CA GLU A 67 -2.22 0.43 7.25
C GLU A 67 -2.43 -1.08 7.31
N LEU A 68 -1.33 -1.86 7.29
CA LEU A 68 -1.33 -3.32 7.31
C LEU A 68 -0.84 -3.87 8.66
N SER A 69 -1.07 -3.14 9.76
CA SER A 69 -0.70 -3.57 11.10
C SER A 69 -1.43 -4.86 11.50
N PRO A 70 -0.72 -5.90 11.98
CA PRO A 70 -1.35 -7.07 12.61
C PRO A 70 -1.79 -6.79 14.05
N TYR A 71 -1.67 -5.54 14.51
CA TYR A 71 -1.97 -5.14 15.89
C TYR A 71 -3.06 -4.07 15.95
N GLY A 72 -3.89 -4.12 17.00
CA GLY A 72 -4.95 -3.15 17.23
C GLY A 72 -6.29 -3.55 16.61
N GLU A 73 -7.18 -2.60 16.44
CA GLU A 73 -8.59 -2.82 16.05
C GLU A 73 -8.85 -2.61 14.54
N LYS A 74 -7.79 -2.51 13.72
CA LYS A 74 -7.95 -2.35 12.28
C LYS A 74 -8.56 -3.62 11.65
N ALA A 75 -9.38 -3.42 10.64
CA ALA A 75 -9.96 -4.53 9.88
C ALA A 75 -8.86 -5.46 9.34
N GLY A 76 -9.01 -6.77 9.53
CA GLY A 76 -8.05 -7.78 9.11
C GLY A 76 -6.79 -7.92 9.98
N ALA A 77 -6.60 -7.10 11.03
CA ALA A 77 -5.43 -7.18 11.91
C ALA A 77 -5.33 -8.55 12.60
N ASP A 78 -6.41 -9.01 13.21
CA ASP A 78 -6.46 -10.32 13.88
C ASP A 78 -6.24 -11.48 12.90
N LEU A 79 -6.76 -11.37 11.67
CA LEU A 79 -6.54 -12.37 10.63
C LEU A 79 -5.06 -12.44 10.26
N LEU A 80 -4.39 -11.29 10.08
CA LEU A 80 -2.97 -11.26 9.77
C LEU A 80 -2.12 -11.78 10.93
N ALA A 81 -2.43 -11.36 12.16
CA ALA A 81 -1.74 -11.84 13.37
C ALA A 81 -1.86 -13.37 13.53
N GLY A 82 -3.08 -13.90 13.35
CA GLY A 82 -3.32 -15.35 13.38
C GLY A 82 -2.54 -16.09 12.30
N HIS A 83 -2.56 -15.59 11.07
CA HIS A 83 -1.87 -16.23 9.93
C HIS A 83 -0.34 -16.24 10.08
N LEU A 84 0.24 -15.18 10.66
CA LEU A 84 1.66 -15.13 11.01
C LEU A 84 2.02 -16.13 12.14
N ALA A 85 1.13 -16.33 13.09
CA ALA A 85 1.29 -17.34 14.14
C ALA A 85 1.20 -18.77 13.58
N ASP A 86 0.25 -19.01 12.65
CA ASP A 86 0.07 -20.28 11.96
C ASP A 86 1.30 -20.64 11.10
N PHE A 87 1.96 -19.64 10.49
CA PHE A 87 3.25 -19.85 9.82
C PHE A 87 4.31 -20.42 10.78
N GLY A 88 4.45 -19.83 11.97
CA GLY A 88 5.36 -20.34 12.99
C GLY A 88 5.02 -21.75 13.47
N ALA A 89 3.72 -22.12 13.51
CA ALA A 89 3.29 -23.47 13.83
C ALA A 89 3.60 -24.48 12.71
N ALA A 90 3.46 -24.04 11.44
CA ALA A 90 3.79 -24.87 10.27
C ALA A 90 5.30 -25.06 10.06
N TYR A 91 6.12 -24.08 10.48
CA TYR A 91 7.58 -24.07 10.37
C TYR A 91 8.22 -23.91 11.75
N PRO A 92 8.37 -25.00 12.56
CA PRO A 92 8.77 -24.90 13.96
C PRO A 92 10.19 -24.36 14.20
N ASP A 93 11.02 -24.30 13.18
CA ASP A 93 12.36 -23.70 13.22
C ASP A 93 12.36 -22.20 12.88
N LEU A 94 11.18 -21.62 12.52
CA LEU A 94 11.00 -20.24 12.16
C LEU A 94 10.07 -19.51 13.12
N GLN A 95 10.40 -18.26 13.42
CA GLN A 95 9.53 -17.31 14.11
C GLN A 95 9.42 -16.04 13.28
N VAL A 96 8.22 -15.51 13.12
CA VAL A 96 8.02 -14.22 12.44
C VAL A 96 7.92 -13.11 13.47
N GLN A 97 8.73 -12.07 13.29
CA GLN A 97 8.63 -10.81 14.03
C GLN A 97 8.10 -9.72 13.09
N ALA A 98 6.82 -9.39 13.23
CA ALA A 98 6.23 -8.26 12.53
C ALA A 98 6.56 -6.95 13.27
N ILE A 99 7.10 -5.98 12.55
CA ILE A 99 7.42 -4.64 13.07
C ILE A 99 6.69 -3.61 12.24
N VAL A 100 5.75 -2.91 12.87
CA VAL A 100 4.98 -1.84 12.24
C VAL A 100 5.75 -0.54 12.32
N LYS A 101 5.78 0.18 11.21
CA LYS A 101 6.41 1.49 11.08
C LYS A 101 5.48 2.45 10.35
N LYS A 102 5.72 3.74 10.52
CA LYS A 102 5.08 4.77 9.71
C LYS A 102 5.30 4.46 8.22
N SER A 103 4.27 4.63 7.42
CA SER A 103 4.30 4.27 6.01
C SER A 103 5.28 5.11 5.22
N HIS A 104 5.19 6.44 5.33
CA HIS A 104 5.96 7.37 4.49
C HIS A 104 6.68 8.45 5.27
N GLY A 105 7.59 9.14 4.57
CA GLY A 105 8.28 10.33 5.03
C GLY A 105 9.34 10.05 6.11
N ARG A 106 9.67 11.08 6.89
CA ARG A 106 10.68 10.96 7.94
C ARG A 106 10.22 9.98 9.03
N GLY A 107 11.03 8.98 9.32
CA GLY A 107 10.71 7.89 10.23
C GLY A 107 9.78 6.83 9.61
N GLY A 108 9.55 6.88 8.29
CA GLY A 108 8.82 5.87 7.54
C GLY A 108 9.69 4.68 7.14
N LEU A 109 9.08 3.69 6.50
CA LEU A 109 9.72 2.44 6.11
C LEU A 109 10.98 2.65 5.27
N LEU A 110 10.89 3.45 4.20
CA LEU A 110 12.03 3.76 3.33
C LEU A 110 13.15 4.52 4.07
N ASP A 111 12.79 5.49 4.91
CA ASP A 111 13.76 6.26 5.70
C ASP A 111 14.51 5.36 6.70
N PHE A 112 13.81 4.42 7.33
CA PHE A 112 14.44 3.40 8.19
C PHE A 112 15.32 2.44 7.40
N LEU A 113 14.90 1.96 6.23
CA LEU A 113 15.73 1.10 5.37
C LEU A 113 17.05 1.80 5.02
N ARG A 114 16.99 3.05 4.55
CA ARG A 114 18.17 3.86 4.22
C ARG A 114 19.08 4.08 5.40
N THR A 115 18.52 4.47 6.54
CA THR A 115 19.30 4.75 7.72
C THR A 115 19.95 3.48 8.28
N ALA A 116 19.19 2.39 8.38
CA ALA A 116 19.67 1.12 8.91
C ALA A 116 20.73 0.48 8.01
N SER A 117 20.58 0.59 6.68
CA SER A 117 21.57 0.02 5.74
C SER A 117 22.98 0.55 5.94
N VAL A 118 23.11 1.80 6.39
CA VAL A 118 24.40 2.47 6.65
C VAL A 118 24.83 2.32 8.10
N ALA A 119 23.94 2.59 9.06
CA ALA A 119 24.31 2.72 10.47
C ALA A 119 24.26 1.40 11.25
N ALA A 120 23.34 0.47 10.89
CA ALA A 120 23.10 -0.78 11.62
C ALA A 120 22.52 -1.86 10.69
N PRO A 121 23.27 -2.42 9.73
CA PRO A 121 22.76 -3.40 8.77
C PRO A 121 22.13 -4.65 9.42
N SER A 122 22.53 -4.99 10.64
CA SER A 122 21.99 -6.14 11.38
C SER A 122 20.54 -6.00 11.85
N VAL A 123 19.97 -4.78 11.79
CA VAL A 123 18.55 -4.55 12.15
C VAL A 123 17.64 -4.49 10.93
N LEU A 124 18.20 -4.61 9.72
CA LEU A 124 17.39 -4.67 8.49
C LEU A 124 16.44 -5.87 8.53
N PRO A 125 15.23 -5.74 7.97
CA PRO A 125 14.28 -6.84 7.92
C PRO A 125 14.67 -7.88 6.86
N ASP A 126 14.02 -9.04 6.87
CA ASP A 126 14.09 -9.98 5.77
C ASP A 126 13.15 -9.57 4.64
N LEU A 127 11.93 -9.17 5.01
CA LEU A 127 10.92 -8.63 4.12
C LEU A 127 10.44 -7.26 4.61
N VAL A 128 10.09 -6.42 3.66
CA VAL A 128 9.42 -5.14 3.91
C VAL A 128 8.23 -5.01 2.98
N VAL A 129 7.18 -4.36 3.45
CA VAL A 129 6.03 -3.99 2.61
C VAL A 129 6.14 -2.50 2.29
N LEU A 130 6.21 -2.19 1.00
CA LEU A 130 6.36 -0.82 0.49
C LEU A 130 5.26 -0.53 -0.54
N ASP A 131 4.90 0.74 -0.69
CA ASP A 131 4.17 1.18 -1.86
C ASP A 131 5.09 1.22 -3.10
N GLU A 132 4.53 1.48 -4.27
CA GLU A 132 5.29 1.49 -5.52
C GLU A 132 6.37 2.58 -5.53
N ALA A 133 6.08 3.78 -5.04
CA ALA A 133 7.03 4.90 -5.09
C ALA A 133 8.26 4.63 -4.21
N ASP A 134 8.04 4.18 -2.99
CA ASP A 134 9.11 3.82 -2.06
C ASP A 134 9.85 2.56 -2.51
N LEU A 135 9.16 1.59 -3.13
CA LEU A 135 9.75 0.38 -3.70
C LEU A 135 10.72 0.71 -4.85
N GLN A 136 10.30 1.56 -5.80
CA GLN A 136 11.15 2.01 -6.91
C GLN A 136 12.42 2.69 -6.38
N VAL A 137 12.26 3.58 -5.41
CA VAL A 137 13.39 4.27 -4.78
C VAL A 137 14.31 3.31 -4.03
N ALA A 138 13.76 2.35 -3.29
CA ALA A 138 14.53 1.37 -2.54
C ALA A 138 15.31 0.43 -3.47
N ALA A 139 14.68 -0.02 -4.57
CA ALA A 139 15.32 -0.88 -5.58
C ALA A 139 16.48 -0.16 -6.29
N HIS A 140 16.25 1.07 -6.78
CA HIS A 140 17.31 1.88 -7.40
C HIS A 140 18.47 2.22 -6.44
N SER A 141 18.18 2.29 -5.14
CA SER A 141 19.19 2.54 -4.11
C SER A 141 19.94 1.26 -3.69
N GLY A 142 19.63 0.10 -4.26
CA GLY A 142 20.26 -1.19 -3.93
C GLY A 142 19.89 -1.70 -2.52
N LEU A 143 18.75 -1.28 -1.99
CA LEU A 143 18.27 -1.70 -0.66
C LEU A 143 17.45 -2.99 -0.72
N LEU A 144 17.01 -3.39 -1.90
CA LEU A 144 16.20 -4.57 -2.15
C LEU A 144 16.96 -5.61 -2.97
N GLN A 145 16.55 -6.87 -2.83
CA GLN A 145 17.05 -7.97 -3.65
C GLN A 145 16.01 -8.34 -4.71
N PRO A 146 16.43 -8.76 -5.90
CA PRO A 146 15.52 -9.21 -6.94
C PRO A 146 14.79 -10.49 -6.52
N LEU A 147 13.55 -10.61 -6.96
CA LEU A 147 12.69 -11.78 -6.72
C LEU A 147 12.72 -12.78 -7.88
N ASP A 148 13.47 -12.48 -8.96
CA ASP A 148 13.54 -13.30 -10.16
C ASP A 148 13.97 -14.73 -9.81
N GLY A 149 13.14 -15.72 -10.21
CA GLY A 149 13.37 -17.13 -9.88
C GLY A 149 13.10 -17.55 -8.44
N LEU A 150 12.65 -16.64 -7.57
CA LEU A 150 12.28 -16.93 -6.18
C LEU A 150 10.75 -17.01 -5.97
N ILE A 151 9.96 -16.45 -6.88
CA ILE A 151 8.49 -16.53 -6.84
C ILE A 151 8.08 -17.94 -7.30
N PRO A 152 7.22 -18.66 -6.54
CA PRO A 152 6.71 -19.95 -6.98
C PRO A 152 5.96 -19.82 -8.33
N PRO A 153 6.18 -20.71 -9.30
CA PRO A 153 5.56 -20.64 -10.65
C PRO A 153 4.02 -20.61 -10.61
N ASP A 154 3.42 -21.34 -9.68
CA ASP A 154 1.96 -21.37 -9.52
C ASP A 154 1.42 -20.00 -9.06
N LEU A 155 2.13 -19.35 -8.13
CA LEU A 155 1.79 -18.00 -7.68
C LEU A 155 1.99 -16.97 -8.80
N GLU A 156 3.10 -17.04 -9.54
CA GLU A 156 3.35 -16.15 -10.68
C GLU A 156 2.25 -16.25 -11.73
N THR A 157 1.79 -17.46 -12.04
CA THR A 157 0.71 -17.72 -13.01
C THR A 157 -0.66 -17.21 -12.50
N ASP A 158 -0.88 -17.22 -11.19
CA ASP A 158 -2.14 -16.80 -10.56
C ASP A 158 -2.28 -15.27 -10.47
N LEU A 159 -1.20 -14.51 -10.56
CA LEU A 159 -1.24 -13.05 -10.54
C LEU A 159 -2.12 -12.49 -11.66
N PHE A 160 -2.84 -11.40 -11.40
CA PHE A 160 -3.43 -10.59 -12.45
C PHE A 160 -2.36 -9.97 -13.35
N PRO A 161 -2.65 -9.65 -14.63
CA PRO A 161 -1.62 -9.18 -15.58
C PRO A 161 -0.84 -7.96 -15.11
N PHE A 162 -1.52 -6.98 -14.49
CA PHE A 162 -0.86 -5.80 -13.96
C PHE A 162 0.08 -6.14 -12.78
N ALA A 163 -0.33 -7.09 -11.93
CA ALA A 163 0.43 -7.50 -10.75
C ALA A 163 1.73 -8.22 -11.13
N ALA A 164 1.75 -8.97 -12.22
CA ALA A 164 2.96 -9.58 -12.76
C ALA A 164 4.00 -8.55 -13.23
N GLY A 165 3.56 -7.34 -13.62
CA GLY A 165 4.42 -6.23 -14.01
C GLY A 165 4.77 -5.26 -12.88
N TRP A 166 4.06 -5.32 -11.76
CA TRP A 166 4.27 -4.44 -10.63
C TRP A 166 5.59 -4.76 -9.91
N GLY A 167 6.26 -3.73 -9.44
CA GLY A 167 7.53 -3.89 -8.75
C GLY A 167 8.72 -4.18 -9.67
N ARG A 168 8.54 -4.08 -10.99
CA ARG A 168 9.67 -4.18 -11.95
C ARG A 168 10.47 -2.89 -11.96
N VAL A 169 11.80 -3.06 -11.84
CA VAL A 169 12.78 -1.99 -11.97
C VAL A 169 13.83 -2.46 -12.98
N GLY A 170 13.84 -1.86 -14.16
CA GLY A 170 14.61 -2.38 -15.29
C GLY A 170 14.09 -3.76 -15.74
N GLU A 171 14.97 -4.75 -15.77
CA GLU A 171 14.64 -6.11 -16.19
C GLU A 171 14.25 -7.03 -15.02
N SER A 172 14.45 -6.60 -13.77
CA SER A 172 14.23 -7.44 -12.58
C SER A 172 12.98 -7.02 -11.78
N THR A 173 12.39 -7.97 -11.08
CA THR A 173 11.25 -7.80 -10.20
C THR A 173 11.72 -7.66 -8.76
N PHE A 174 11.32 -6.59 -8.06
CA PHE A 174 11.69 -6.30 -6.66
C PHE A 174 10.50 -6.33 -5.71
N GLY A 175 9.26 -6.35 -6.22
CA GLY A 175 8.05 -6.34 -5.41
C GLY A 175 7.05 -7.39 -5.85
N LEU A 176 6.43 -8.06 -4.87
CA LEU A 176 5.31 -8.97 -5.06
C LEU A 176 4.06 -8.32 -4.47
N PRO A 177 3.07 -7.89 -5.31
CA PRO A 177 1.89 -7.18 -4.82
C PRO A 177 1.11 -7.98 -3.78
N LEU A 178 0.71 -7.30 -2.69
CA LEU A 178 0.03 -7.91 -1.55
C LEU A 178 -1.38 -7.34 -1.32
N ALA A 179 -1.55 -6.04 -1.42
CA ALA A 179 -2.80 -5.36 -1.13
C ALA A 179 -3.03 -4.27 -2.18
N ILE A 180 -4.09 -4.39 -2.96
CA ILE A 180 -4.36 -3.55 -4.11
C ILE A 180 -5.50 -2.60 -3.82
N GLU A 181 -5.35 -1.37 -4.26
CA GLU A 181 -6.40 -0.35 -4.27
C GLU A 181 -6.51 0.23 -5.68
N LEU A 182 -7.71 0.56 -6.11
CA LEU A 182 -7.98 1.22 -7.38
C LEU A 182 -9.32 1.95 -7.33
N GLN A 183 -9.52 2.88 -8.25
CA GLN A 183 -10.83 3.50 -8.45
C GLN A 183 -11.71 2.65 -9.36
N HIS A 184 -12.99 2.57 -9.00
CA HIS A 184 -14.02 1.95 -9.82
C HIS A 184 -15.33 2.74 -9.74
N LEU A 185 -16.31 2.40 -10.58
CA LEU A 185 -17.63 3.00 -10.52
C LEU A 185 -18.45 2.35 -9.40
N ALA A 186 -19.20 3.15 -8.66
CA ALA A 186 -20.34 2.74 -7.85
C ALA A 186 -21.62 3.26 -8.50
N TYR A 187 -22.68 2.45 -8.56
CA TYR A 187 -23.98 2.86 -9.09
C TYR A 187 -25.15 2.31 -8.26
N ALA A 188 -26.28 3.00 -8.30
CA ALA A 188 -27.47 2.60 -7.58
C ALA A 188 -28.26 1.54 -8.38
N PRO A 189 -28.42 0.30 -7.90
CA PRO A 189 -29.12 -0.76 -8.63
C PRO A 189 -30.62 -0.48 -8.84
N ALA A 190 -31.19 0.41 -8.01
CA ALA A 190 -32.58 0.87 -8.19
C ALA A 190 -32.76 1.73 -9.44
N SER A 191 -31.70 2.39 -9.91
CA SER A 191 -31.73 3.30 -11.07
C SER A 191 -31.12 2.68 -12.32
N LEU A 192 -30.17 1.75 -12.17
CA LEU A 192 -29.46 1.08 -13.26
C LEU A 192 -29.42 -0.42 -13.01
N SER A 193 -29.91 -1.22 -13.95
CA SER A 193 -29.86 -2.68 -13.86
C SER A 193 -28.47 -3.28 -14.11
N SER A 194 -27.56 -2.49 -14.70
CA SER A 194 -26.16 -2.85 -14.97
C SER A 194 -25.32 -1.57 -15.09
N PRO A 195 -23.98 -1.66 -14.82
CA PRO A 195 -23.11 -0.49 -14.95
C PRO A 195 -23.01 -0.03 -16.41
N PRO A 196 -22.99 1.28 -16.68
CA PRO A 196 -22.66 1.78 -18.01
C PRO A 196 -21.18 1.52 -18.27
N LEU A 197 -20.85 0.91 -19.41
CA LEU A 197 -19.46 0.57 -19.76
C LEU A 197 -18.78 1.66 -20.59
N SER A 198 -19.57 2.45 -21.36
CA SER A 198 -19.05 3.47 -22.27
C SER A 198 -19.61 4.86 -21.95
N TRP A 199 -18.93 5.89 -22.47
CA TRP A 199 -19.40 7.27 -22.35
C TRP A 199 -20.83 7.45 -22.92
N ASP A 200 -21.10 6.83 -24.06
CA ASP A 200 -22.45 6.88 -24.65
C ASP A 200 -23.51 6.25 -23.73
N ALA A 201 -23.16 5.17 -23.04
CA ALA A 201 -24.04 4.55 -22.05
C ALA A 201 -24.28 5.46 -20.84
N VAL A 202 -23.25 6.19 -20.38
CA VAL A 202 -23.38 7.19 -19.31
C VAL A 202 -24.29 8.34 -19.72
N LEU A 203 -24.10 8.90 -20.93
CA LEU A 203 -24.94 9.97 -21.46
C LEU A 203 -26.39 9.49 -21.63
N SER A 204 -26.58 8.26 -22.11
CA SER A 204 -27.91 7.67 -22.32
C SER A 204 -28.63 7.37 -21.01
N ALA A 205 -27.91 7.03 -19.94
CA ALA A 205 -28.46 6.82 -18.61
C ALA A 205 -29.06 8.11 -18.03
N GLY A 206 -28.48 9.26 -18.35
CA GLY A 206 -28.97 10.56 -17.91
C GLY A 206 -28.94 10.80 -16.39
N LEU A 207 -28.17 9.99 -15.66
CA LEU A 207 -28.04 10.07 -14.20
C LEU A 207 -26.80 10.86 -13.82
N PRO A 208 -26.79 11.51 -12.64
CA PRO A 208 -25.60 12.22 -12.15
C PRO A 208 -24.36 11.32 -12.09
N LEU A 209 -23.21 11.84 -12.56
CA LEU A 209 -21.90 11.24 -12.43
C LEU A 209 -21.00 12.12 -11.55
N PHE A 210 -20.54 11.57 -10.44
CA PHE A 210 -19.63 12.24 -9.51
C PHE A 210 -18.22 11.67 -9.65
N PHE A 211 -17.24 12.56 -9.81
CA PHE A 211 -15.82 12.23 -9.89
C PHE A 211 -14.96 13.36 -9.33
N PRO A 212 -13.71 13.10 -8.86
CA PRO A 212 -12.87 14.12 -8.24
C PRO A 212 -12.28 15.09 -9.28
N ALA A 213 -13.04 16.10 -9.68
CA ALA A 213 -12.60 17.08 -10.69
C ALA A 213 -11.86 18.30 -10.10
N ALA A 214 -11.85 18.48 -8.76
CA ALA A 214 -11.10 19.55 -8.12
C ALA A 214 -9.59 19.35 -8.24
N GLY A 215 -9.14 18.11 -8.30
CA GLY A 215 -7.73 17.74 -8.25
C GLY A 215 -7.10 18.02 -6.88
N GLU A 216 -6.04 17.34 -6.57
CA GLU A 216 -5.28 17.59 -5.36
C GLU A 216 -4.02 18.40 -5.69
N ASN A 217 -3.80 19.51 -5.00
CA ASN A 217 -2.64 20.39 -5.23
C ASN A 217 -2.46 20.83 -6.70
N GLY A 218 -3.57 20.93 -7.46
CA GLY A 218 -3.55 21.30 -8.88
C GLY A 218 -3.12 20.16 -9.82
N ILE A 219 -3.13 18.92 -9.33
CA ILE A 219 -2.83 17.69 -10.09
C ILE A 219 -4.16 16.96 -10.35
N ALA A 220 -4.36 16.50 -11.57
CA ALA A 220 -5.55 15.73 -11.93
C ALA A 220 -5.60 14.39 -11.15
N ASP A 221 -6.81 14.03 -10.72
CA ASP A 221 -7.10 12.73 -10.11
C ASP A 221 -6.94 11.57 -11.10
N ASP A 222 -6.77 10.37 -10.58
CA ASP A 222 -6.61 9.14 -11.36
C ASP A 222 -7.76 8.89 -12.33
N PHE A 223 -8.97 9.27 -11.98
CA PHE A 223 -10.10 9.20 -12.90
C PHE A 223 -9.80 9.90 -14.23
N THR A 224 -9.19 11.07 -14.21
CA THR A 224 -8.83 11.80 -15.44
C THR A 224 -7.77 11.06 -16.27
N PHE A 225 -6.76 10.47 -15.61
CA PHE A 225 -5.78 9.62 -16.29
C PHE A 225 -6.42 8.37 -16.87
N ILE A 226 -7.33 7.72 -16.13
CA ILE A 226 -8.09 6.55 -16.59
C ILE A 226 -8.91 6.89 -17.82
N GLN A 227 -9.62 8.03 -17.83
CA GLN A 227 -10.38 8.50 -18.99
C GLN A 227 -9.47 8.71 -20.21
N TYR A 228 -8.32 9.39 -20.01
CA TYR A 228 -7.36 9.63 -21.07
C TYR A 228 -6.77 8.34 -21.65
N LEU A 229 -6.39 7.39 -20.80
CA LEU A 229 -5.91 6.07 -21.19
C LEU A 229 -6.99 5.24 -21.88
N GLY A 230 -8.24 5.34 -21.40
CA GLY A 230 -9.43 4.70 -21.99
C GLY A 230 -9.81 5.27 -23.36
N ALA A 231 -9.43 6.50 -23.66
CA ALA A 231 -9.55 7.09 -24.98
C ALA A 231 -8.37 6.72 -25.93
N GLY A 232 -7.47 5.85 -25.48
CA GLY A 232 -6.31 5.39 -26.26
C GLY A 232 -5.07 6.29 -26.14
N GLY A 233 -5.06 7.24 -25.19
CA GLY A 233 -3.93 8.14 -24.96
C GLY A 233 -2.71 7.42 -24.38
N ARG A 234 -1.53 7.94 -24.67
CA ARG A 234 -0.24 7.48 -24.12
C ARG A 234 0.34 8.56 -23.20
N LEU A 235 0.95 8.10 -22.09
CA LEU A 235 1.57 8.99 -21.10
C LEU A 235 3.08 9.19 -21.36
N THR A 236 3.68 8.36 -22.21
CA THR A 236 5.06 8.49 -22.64
C THR A 236 5.18 8.35 -24.15
N ASP A 237 6.13 9.06 -24.73
CA ASP A 237 6.51 8.91 -26.14
C ASP A 237 7.37 7.66 -26.39
N GLY A 238 7.86 7.49 -27.61
CA GLY A 238 8.72 6.35 -27.99
C GLY A 238 10.11 6.35 -27.34
N GLU A 239 10.51 7.47 -26.71
CA GLU A 239 11.78 7.63 -26.00
C GLU A 239 11.59 7.54 -24.46
N GLY A 240 10.33 7.38 -23.99
CA GLY A 240 9.98 7.30 -22.59
C GLY A 240 9.73 8.66 -21.92
N ASN A 241 9.73 9.77 -22.66
CA ASN A 241 9.47 11.09 -22.08
C ASN A 241 7.96 11.30 -21.82
N PRO A 242 7.58 12.02 -20.76
CA PRO A 242 6.19 12.35 -20.49
C PRO A 242 5.53 13.09 -21.64
N THR A 243 4.39 12.59 -22.14
CA THR A 243 3.66 13.18 -23.27
C THR A 243 2.15 13.09 -23.09
N LEU A 244 1.42 13.99 -23.76
CA LEU A 244 -0.02 13.92 -23.97
C LEU A 244 -0.31 14.02 -25.46
N GLU A 245 -1.32 13.29 -25.93
CA GLU A 245 -1.80 13.31 -27.31
C GLU A 245 -3.09 14.14 -27.40
N GLU A 246 -3.14 15.07 -28.33
CA GLU A 246 -4.25 16.02 -28.45
C GLU A 246 -5.59 15.33 -28.77
N GLY A 247 -5.59 14.31 -29.65
CA GLY A 247 -6.80 13.60 -30.04
C GLY A 247 -7.52 12.91 -28.88
N PRO A 248 -6.86 11.98 -28.16
CA PRO A 248 -7.46 11.34 -26.99
C PRO A 248 -7.89 12.33 -25.91
N LEU A 249 -7.08 13.37 -25.64
CA LEU A 249 -7.45 14.38 -24.64
C LEU A 249 -8.66 15.19 -25.07
N THR A 250 -8.75 15.59 -26.35
CA THR A 250 -9.94 16.27 -26.90
C THR A 250 -11.19 15.40 -26.72
N ALA A 251 -11.10 14.08 -27.00
CA ALA A 251 -12.24 13.17 -26.84
C ALA A 251 -12.75 13.10 -25.38
N VAL A 252 -11.84 13.05 -24.40
CA VAL A 252 -12.23 13.10 -22.97
C VAL A 252 -12.93 14.40 -22.62
N LEU A 253 -12.37 15.52 -23.08
CA LEU A 253 -12.91 16.84 -22.78
C LEU A 253 -14.25 17.10 -23.51
N ASP A 254 -14.43 16.53 -24.70
CA ASP A 254 -15.72 16.53 -25.42
C ASP A 254 -16.79 15.74 -24.65
N PHE A 255 -16.44 14.58 -24.11
CA PHE A 255 -17.34 13.82 -23.23
C PHE A 255 -17.77 14.67 -22.01
N TYR A 256 -16.84 15.35 -21.34
CA TYR A 256 -17.17 16.20 -20.20
C TYR A 256 -18.06 17.38 -20.59
N ALA A 257 -17.81 18.00 -21.74
CA ALA A 257 -18.66 19.07 -22.25
C ALA A 257 -20.08 18.58 -22.58
N GLN A 258 -20.21 17.44 -23.25
CA GLN A 258 -21.52 16.81 -23.57
C GLN A 258 -22.28 16.40 -22.30
N ALA A 259 -21.60 15.75 -21.36
CA ALA A 259 -22.18 15.35 -20.07
C ALA A 259 -22.62 16.56 -19.24
N THR A 260 -21.91 17.67 -19.33
CA THR A 260 -22.32 18.95 -18.74
C THR A 260 -23.56 19.51 -19.43
N ALA A 261 -23.59 19.50 -20.76
CA ALA A 261 -24.72 20.02 -21.53
C ALA A 261 -26.01 19.22 -21.31
N THR A 262 -25.89 17.92 -21.05
CA THR A 262 -27.02 17.02 -20.75
C THR A 262 -27.40 16.96 -19.27
N GLY A 263 -26.62 17.60 -18.37
CA GLY A 263 -26.87 17.60 -16.94
C GLY A 263 -26.38 16.35 -16.20
N VAL A 264 -25.69 15.43 -16.88
CA VAL A 264 -25.05 14.25 -16.26
C VAL A 264 -23.90 14.66 -15.36
N ILE A 265 -23.12 15.67 -15.77
CA ILE A 265 -22.09 16.30 -14.94
C ILE A 265 -22.54 17.70 -14.54
N SER A 266 -22.56 17.97 -13.23
CA SER A 266 -22.72 19.32 -12.69
C SER A 266 -21.34 19.91 -12.39
N PRO A 267 -20.83 20.89 -13.18
CA PRO A 267 -19.50 21.47 -12.93
C PRO A 267 -19.32 22.06 -11.55
N LEU A 268 -20.37 22.66 -10.97
CA LEU A 268 -20.34 23.21 -9.62
C LEU A 268 -20.07 22.13 -8.58
N VAL A 269 -20.64 20.95 -8.78
CA VAL A 269 -20.48 19.82 -7.85
C VAL A 269 -19.11 19.17 -8.05
N VAL A 270 -18.82 18.64 -9.25
CA VAL A 270 -17.60 17.86 -9.46
C VAL A 270 -16.32 18.67 -9.22
N LEU A 271 -16.31 19.98 -9.54
CA LEU A 271 -15.19 20.87 -9.23
C LEU A 271 -15.06 21.23 -7.74
N SER A 272 -15.98 20.81 -6.89
CA SER A 272 -15.85 20.90 -5.42
C SER A 272 -15.42 19.59 -4.78
N LEU A 273 -15.39 18.48 -5.53
CA LEU A 273 -15.00 17.16 -5.06
C LEU A 273 -13.51 16.94 -5.32
N GLY A 274 -12.74 16.78 -4.26
CA GLY A 274 -11.29 16.56 -4.32
C GLY A 274 -10.88 15.11 -4.14
N SER A 275 -11.81 14.22 -3.73
CA SER A 275 -11.53 12.81 -3.48
C SER A 275 -12.69 11.91 -3.84
N ALA A 276 -12.40 10.61 -4.01
CA ALA A 276 -13.40 9.58 -4.23
C ALA A 276 -14.35 9.40 -3.03
N GLU A 277 -13.88 9.68 -1.81
CA GLU A 277 -14.70 9.68 -0.59
C GLU A 277 -15.78 10.78 -0.64
N GLU A 278 -15.43 11.99 -1.09
CA GLU A 278 -16.39 13.07 -1.29
C GLU A 278 -17.41 12.72 -2.39
N CYS A 279 -16.97 12.04 -3.45
CA CYS A 279 -17.88 11.51 -4.49
C CYS A 279 -18.86 10.49 -3.93
N TRP A 280 -18.38 9.59 -3.05
CA TRP A 280 -19.23 8.64 -2.36
C TRP A 280 -20.29 9.33 -1.48
N ALA A 281 -19.91 10.34 -0.70
CA ALA A 281 -20.85 11.10 0.13
C ALA A 281 -21.96 11.74 -0.73
N ARG A 282 -21.60 12.31 -1.89
CA ARG A 282 -22.58 12.85 -2.84
C ARG A 282 -23.50 11.80 -3.42
N PHE A 283 -22.94 10.67 -3.83
CA PHE A 283 -23.72 9.54 -4.33
C PHE A 283 -24.76 9.05 -3.32
N GLN A 284 -24.41 8.99 -2.03
CA GLN A 284 -25.36 8.62 -0.98
C GLN A 284 -26.50 9.61 -0.81
N GLU A 285 -26.28 10.89 -1.07
CA GLU A 285 -27.30 11.94 -0.98
C GLU A 285 -28.20 11.98 -2.22
N GLU A 286 -27.64 11.86 -3.42
CA GLU A 286 -28.31 12.14 -4.68
C GLU A 286 -28.58 10.90 -5.55
N GLY A 287 -27.92 9.78 -5.27
CA GLY A 287 -27.93 8.59 -6.13
C GLY A 287 -27.09 8.79 -7.40
N GLY A 288 -27.39 8.04 -8.47
CA GLY A 288 -26.68 8.15 -9.74
C GLY A 288 -25.45 7.23 -9.81
N MET A 289 -24.32 7.80 -10.16
CA MET A 289 -23.03 7.11 -10.34
C MET A 289 -21.90 7.91 -9.67
N ALA A 290 -20.97 7.22 -9.03
CA ALA A 290 -19.78 7.85 -8.45
C ALA A 290 -18.52 7.04 -8.72
N VAL A 291 -17.41 7.74 -8.89
CA VAL A 291 -16.07 7.16 -8.81
C VAL A 291 -15.71 7.00 -7.34
N VAL A 292 -15.30 5.80 -6.95
CA VAL A 292 -15.01 5.45 -5.57
C VAL A 292 -13.71 4.66 -5.47
N ASP A 293 -13.02 4.77 -4.37
CA ASP A 293 -11.88 3.91 -4.06
C ASP A 293 -12.38 2.53 -3.62
N SER A 294 -11.78 1.48 -4.15
CA SER A 294 -12.20 0.10 -3.88
C SER A 294 -12.18 -0.23 -2.40
N ARG A 295 -11.13 0.17 -1.68
CA ARG A 295 -11.01 -0.07 -0.26
C ARG A 295 -12.17 0.53 0.54
N TRP A 296 -12.48 1.81 0.28
CA TRP A 296 -13.60 2.49 0.90
C TRP A 296 -14.92 1.80 0.58
N PHE A 297 -15.16 1.48 -0.70
CA PHE A 297 -16.39 0.83 -1.15
C PHE A 297 -16.62 -0.50 -0.43
N TRP A 298 -15.60 -1.35 -0.33
CA TRP A 298 -15.76 -2.68 0.25
C TRP A 298 -15.82 -2.70 1.78
N THR A 299 -15.36 -1.66 2.45
CA THR A 299 -15.51 -1.54 3.92
C THR A 299 -16.80 -0.83 4.32
N GLU A 300 -17.23 0.19 3.60
CA GLU A 300 -18.31 1.09 4.01
C GLU A 300 -19.50 1.09 3.04
N GLY A 301 -19.26 0.93 1.75
CA GLY A 301 -20.21 1.27 0.70
C GLY A 301 -21.02 0.13 0.10
N GLU A 302 -20.60 -1.11 0.24
CA GLU A 302 -21.12 -2.25 -0.51
C GLU A 302 -22.62 -2.56 -0.33
N ARG A 303 -23.25 -2.03 0.72
CA ARG A 303 -24.63 -2.38 1.08
C ARG A 303 -25.69 -1.67 0.24
N THR A 304 -25.37 -0.52 -0.35
CA THR A 304 -26.33 0.35 -1.02
C THR A 304 -26.05 0.58 -2.49
N ALA A 305 -24.92 0.10 -2.99
CA ALA A 305 -24.47 0.29 -4.36
C ALA A 305 -23.92 -1.01 -4.96
N GLU A 306 -23.85 -1.04 -6.28
CA GLU A 306 -23.19 -2.10 -7.04
C GLU A 306 -21.89 -1.56 -7.65
N PRO A 307 -20.82 -2.38 -7.70
CA PRO A 307 -19.56 -1.97 -8.34
C PRO A 307 -19.69 -2.11 -9.87
N GLY A 308 -18.97 -1.26 -10.59
CA GLY A 308 -18.83 -1.32 -12.03
C GLY A 308 -17.45 -0.86 -12.48
N PRO A 309 -16.99 -1.20 -13.69
CA PRO A 309 -15.80 -0.59 -14.24
C PRO A 309 -16.06 0.91 -14.48
N ILE A 310 -15.00 1.73 -14.40
CA ILE A 310 -15.09 3.11 -14.86
C ILE A 310 -15.43 3.12 -16.36
N PRO A 311 -16.50 3.84 -16.78
CA PRO A 311 -16.86 3.94 -18.18
C PRO A 311 -15.76 4.58 -19.01
N THR A 312 -15.44 4.01 -20.16
CA THR A 312 -14.41 4.52 -21.07
C THR A 312 -15.00 4.83 -22.46
N TRP A 313 -14.16 5.34 -23.35
CA TRP A 313 -14.58 5.63 -24.73
C TRP A 313 -15.25 4.42 -25.43
N ASP A 314 -14.62 3.25 -25.38
CA ASP A 314 -15.03 2.04 -26.12
C ASP A 314 -15.61 0.94 -25.22
N GLY A 315 -15.79 1.21 -23.92
CA GLY A 315 -16.31 0.27 -22.94
C GLY A 315 -15.31 -0.78 -22.44
N ARG A 316 -14.02 -0.69 -22.81
CA ARG A 316 -13.00 -1.58 -22.27
C ARG A 316 -12.55 -1.09 -20.91
N PRO A 317 -12.54 -1.95 -19.88
CA PRO A 317 -12.11 -1.56 -18.55
C PRO A 317 -10.67 -1.06 -18.55
N VAL A 318 -10.46 0.09 -17.92
CA VAL A 318 -9.15 0.64 -17.58
C VAL A 318 -9.20 1.07 -16.13
N ALA A 319 -8.21 0.69 -15.35
CA ALA A 319 -8.00 1.14 -13.99
C ALA A 319 -6.51 1.36 -13.74
N LEU A 320 -6.18 2.19 -12.76
CA LEU A 320 -4.84 2.34 -12.23
C LEU A 320 -4.82 1.68 -10.85
N ALA A 321 -3.95 0.69 -10.68
CA ALA A 321 -3.84 -0.07 -9.44
C ALA A 321 -2.69 0.50 -8.60
N GLU A 322 -2.98 0.80 -7.35
CA GLU A 322 -2.02 1.24 -6.34
C GLU A 322 -2.01 0.25 -5.18
N GLY A 323 -1.18 0.45 -4.19
CA GLY A 323 -1.20 -0.33 -2.94
C GLY A 323 0.18 -0.77 -2.50
N TRP A 324 0.25 -1.97 -1.92
CA TRP A 324 1.39 -2.45 -1.16
C TRP A 324 1.98 -3.72 -1.75
N ALA A 325 3.31 -3.79 -1.81
CA ALA A 325 4.04 -4.97 -2.27
C ALA A 325 5.05 -5.45 -1.22
N LEU A 326 5.20 -6.76 -1.12
CA LEU A 326 6.28 -7.42 -0.38
C LEU A 326 7.57 -7.29 -1.17
N ALA A 327 8.63 -6.86 -0.51
CA ALA A 327 9.97 -6.73 -1.08
C ALA A 327 11.02 -7.44 -0.21
N LEU A 328 12.00 -8.06 -0.85
CA LEU A 328 13.06 -8.82 -0.20
C LEU A 328 14.25 -7.91 0.11
N VAL A 329 14.69 -7.89 1.36
CA VAL A 329 15.81 -7.06 1.82
C VAL A 329 17.07 -7.89 2.09
N THR A 330 16.92 -9.06 2.72
CA THR A 330 18.06 -9.90 3.09
C THR A 330 18.83 -10.43 1.87
N ALA A 331 20.16 -10.32 1.91
CA ALA A 331 21.04 -10.83 0.86
C ALA A 331 21.50 -12.29 1.11
N HIS A 332 21.17 -12.88 2.27
CA HIS A 332 21.59 -14.24 2.62
C HIS A 332 20.71 -15.30 1.93
N PRO A 333 21.24 -16.18 1.07
CA PRO A 333 20.43 -17.10 0.28
C PRO A 333 19.47 -17.99 1.10
N GLU A 334 19.93 -18.53 2.23
CA GLU A 334 19.06 -19.33 3.10
C GLU A 334 17.93 -18.53 3.73
N ARG A 335 18.19 -17.26 4.08
CA ARG A 335 17.16 -16.36 4.61
C ARG A 335 16.20 -15.91 3.51
N GLN A 336 16.69 -15.71 2.28
CA GLN A 336 15.84 -15.40 1.12
C GLN A 336 14.82 -16.50 0.87
N GLN A 337 15.22 -17.76 0.87
CA GLN A 337 14.29 -18.89 0.69
C GLN A 337 13.20 -18.92 1.76
N ARG A 338 13.58 -18.71 3.04
CA ARG A 338 12.63 -18.65 4.16
C ARG A 338 11.72 -17.42 4.10
N ALA A 339 12.26 -16.29 3.73
CA ALA A 339 11.49 -15.06 3.54
C ALA A 339 10.47 -15.20 2.38
N MET A 340 10.87 -15.83 1.28
CA MET A 340 9.96 -16.09 0.17
C MET A 340 8.92 -17.16 0.49
N ALA A 341 9.23 -18.12 1.36
CA ALA A 341 8.22 -19.03 1.90
C ALA A 341 7.15 -18.27 2.72
N LEU A 342 7.57 -17.27 3.52
CA LEU A 342 6.63 -16.38 4.22
C LEU A 342 5.83 -15.51 3.23
N ALA A 343 6.47 -14.98 2.19
CA ALA A 343 5.78 -14.19 1.17
C ALA A 343 4.70 -15.02 0.43
N ALA A 344 5.02 -16.28 0.07
CA ALA A 344 4.05 -17.19 -0.54
C ALA A 344 2.92 -17.57 0.43
N TRP A 345 3.23 -17.76 1.72
CA TRP A 345 2.25 -18.00 2.76
C TRP A 345 1.25 -16.84 2.92
N LEU A 346 1.73 -15.60 2.86
CA LEU A 346 0.88 -14.41 2.92
C LEU A 346 -0.03 -14.23 1.69
N LEU A 347 0.22 -14.97 0.62
CA LEU A 347 -0.60 -15.01 -0.60
C LEU A 347 -1.33 -16.35 -0.77
N ASP A 348 -1.36 -17.21 0.27
CA ASP A 348 -2.07 -18.47 0.23
C ASP A 348 -3.58 -18.25 0.00
N PRO A 349 -4.18 -18.85 -1.03
CA PRO A 349 -5.57 -18.60 -1.40
C PRO A 349 -6.57 -18.87 -0.28
N GLY A 350 -6.31 -19.84 0.58
CA GLY A 350 -7.21 -20.23 1.67
C GLY A 350 -7.42 -19.14 2.72
N TRP A 351 -6.43 -18.26 2.87
CA TRP A 351 -6.47 -17.13 3.82
C TRP A 351 -6.57 -15.78 3.12
N TYR A 352 -5.81 -15.60 2.05
CA TYR A 352 -5.58 -14.30 1.40
C TYR A 352 -6.87 -13.62 0.93
N GLY A 353 -7.82 -14.40 0.36
CA GLY A 353 -9.11 -13.88 -0.05
C GLY A 353 -9.93 -13.32 1.12
N ALA A 354 -9.99 -14.03 2.25
CA ALA A 354 -10.71 -13.57 3.43
C ALA A 354 -10.07 -12.31 4.05
N TRP A 355 -8.73 -12.25 4.08
CA TRP A 355 -8.01 -11.09 4.60
C TRP A 355 -8.21 -9.85 3.72
N THR A 356 -8.04 -9.97 2.40
CA THR A 356 -8.26 -8.84 1.47
C THR A 356 -9.70 -8.36 1.50
N GLN A 357 -10.68 -9.26 1.56
CA GLN A 357 -12.08 -8.86 1.72
C GLN A 357 -12.33 -8.14 3.04
N SER A 358 -11.74 -8.59 4.14
CA SER A 358 -11.90 -7.96 5.45
C SER A 358 -11.29 -6.56 5.52
N THR A 359 -10.16 -6.35 4.82
CA THR A 359 -9.44 -5.06 4.80
C THR A 359 -9.96 -4.08 3.74
N GLY A 360 -10.80 -4.56 2.82
CA GLY A 360 -11.27 -3.79 1.67
C GLY A 360 -10.24 -3.66 0.54
N TYR A 361 -9.02 -4.16 0.71
CA TYR A 361 -8.03 -4.24 -0.37
C TYR A 361 -8.41 -5.33 -1.36
N LEU A 362 -8.18 -5.08 -2.64
CA LEU A 362 -8.34 -6.11 -3.66
C LEU A 362 -7.13 -7.05 -3.70
N PRO A 363 -7.33 -8.34 -3.99
CA PRO A 363 -6.23 -9.29 -4.10
C PRO A 363 -5.47 -9.13 -5.41
N ALA A 364 -4.16 -9.37 -5.37
CA ALA A 364 -3.29 -9.39 -6.53
C ALA A 364 -3.43 -10.67 -7.38
N THR A 365 -4.09 -11.71 -6.83
CA THR A 365 -4.22 -13.04 -7.44
C THR A 365 -5.68 -13.39 -7.78
N ARG A 366 -5.87 -14.20 -8.82
CA ARG A 366 -7.20 -14.70 -9.22
C ARG A 366 -7.80 -15.60 -8.16
N SER A 367 -7.00 -16.48 -7.57
CA SER A 367 -7.45 -17.38 -6.51
C SER A 367 -7.83 -16.61 -5.23
N GLY A 368 -7.11 -15.52 -4.89
CA GLY A 368 -7.49 -14.63 -3.81
C GLY A 368 -8.86 -14.00 -4.03
N LEU A 369 -9.15 -13.51 -5.25
CA LEU A 369 -10.48 -13.00 -5.59
C LEU A 369 -11.55 -14.09 -5.58
N ALA A 370 -11.22 -15.31 -6.00
CA ALA A 370 -12.15 -16.44 -5.93
C ALA A 370 -12.55 -16.79 -4.49
N GLY A 371 -11.67 -16.49 -3.51
CA GLY A 371 -11.93 -16.66 -2.08
C GLY A 371 -12.89 -15.62 -1.46
N TRP A 372 -13.26 -14.56 -2.19
CA TRP A 372 -14.22 -13.57 -1.69
C TRP A 372 -15.65 -14.11 -1.61
N THR A 373 -16.32 -13.81 -0.49
CA THR A 373 -17.74 -14.14 -0.28
C THR A 373 -18.62 -13.01 -0.83
N VAL A 374 -18.72 -12.93 -2.15
CA VAL A 374 -19.56 -11.98 -2.89
C VAL A 374 -20.36 -12.73 -3.96
N SER A 375 -21.39 -12.09 -4.56
CA SER A 375 -22.13 -12.69 -5.67
C SER A 375 -21.22 -12.97 -6.88
N VAL A 376 -21.65 -13.88 -7.74
CA VAL A 376 -20.90 -14.23 -8.97
C VAL A 376 -20.73 -13.00 -9.85
N GLU A 377 -21.79 -12.21 -9.98
CA GLU A 377 -21.83 -11.00 -10.81
C GLU A 377 -20.81 -9.95 -10.31
N ARG A 378 -20.77 -9.70 -9.00
CA ARG A 378 -19.79 -8.77 -8.38
C ARG A 378 -18.36 -9.27 -8.60
N ARG A 379 -18.14 -10.57 -8.47
CA ARG A 379 -16.81 -11.18 -8.69
C ARG A 379 -16.36 -11.07 -10.15
N GLU A 380 -17.28 -11.28 -11.10
CA GLU A 380 -17.01 -11.11 -12.53
C GLU A 380 -16.65 -9.66 -12.86
N VAL A 381 -17.38 -8.69 -12.31
CA VAL A 381 -17.06 -7.25 -12.44
C VAL A 381 -15.67 -6.95 -11.93
N LEU A 382 -15.35 -7.37 -10.70
CA LEU A 382 -14.01 -7.16 -10.11
C LEU A 382 -12.91 -7.85 -10.92
N SER A 383 -13.15 -9.09 -11.37
CA SER A 383 -12.20 -9.81 -12.22
C SER A 383 -11.93 -9.05 -13.53
N GLY A 384 -12.98 -8.48 -14.14
CA GLY A 384 -12.86 -7.65 -15.35
C GLY A 384 -12.07 -6.36 -15.10
N VAL A 385 -12.34 -5.66 -13.99
CA VAL A 385 -11.62 -4.44 -13.59
C VAL A 385 -10.15 -4.75 -13.35
N LEU A 386 -9.84 -5.79 -12.55
CA LEU A 386 -8.46 -6.20 -12.27
C LEU A 386 -7.72 -6.72 -13.52
N ALA A 387 -8.41 -7.38 -14.44
CA ALA A 387 -7.82 -7.82 -15.71
C ALA A 387 -7.49 -6.64 -16.64
N GLY A 388 -8.25 -5.55 -16.58
CA GLY A 388 -8.03 -4.32 -17.33
C GLY A 388 -7.14 -3.30 -16.61
N ALA A 389 -6.75 -3.57 -15.37
CA ALA A 389 -5.91 -2.68 -14.59
C ALA A 389 -4.48 -2.59 -15.15
N ARG A 390 -3.87 -1.45 -14.91
CA ARG A 390 -2.44 -1.16 -15.13
C ARG A 390 -1.77 -0.97 -13.78
N GLY A 391 -0.46 -1.12 -13.73
CA GLY A 391 0.32 -0.78 -12.54
C GLY A 391 0.21 0.71 -12.16
N PRO A 392 0.74 1.08 -11.01
CA PRO A 392 0.69 2.45 -10.52
C PRO A 392 1.29 3.44 -11.51
N LEU A 393 0.72 4.63 -11.56
CA LEU A 393 1.28 5.70 -12.37
C LEU A 393 2.54 6.26 -11.67
N PRO A 394 3.72 6.22 -12.32
CA PRO A 394 4.94 6.78 -11.74
C PRO A 394 4.74 8.22 -11.28
N GLN A 395 5.23 8.55 -10.08
CA GLN A 395 5.06 9.88 -9.48
C GLN A 395 5.59 10.99 -10.40
N SER A 396 6.69 10.76 -11.11
CA SER A 396 7.25 11.71 -12.07
C SER A 396 6.32 12.02 -13.26
N LEU A 397 5.55 11.01 -13.71
CA LEU A 397 4.53 11.21 -14.74
C LEU A 397 3.32 11.98 -14.18
N ARG A 398 2.88 11.64 -12.98
CA ARG A 398 1.78 12.31 -12.28
C ARG A 398 2.09 13.80 -12.07
N GLU A 399 3.27 14.13 -11.57
CA GLU A 399 3.72 15.51 -11.37
C GLU A 399 3.88 16.30 -12.68
N ARG A 400 4.31 15.63 -13.73
CA ARG A 400 4.54 16.30 -15.03
C ARG A 400 3.25 16.49 -15.85
N LEU A 401 2.38 15.47 -15.87
CA LEU A 401 1.19 15.44 -16.71
C LEU A 401 -0.08 15.90 -15.97
N GLY A 402 -0.14 15.75 -14.65
CA GLY A 402 -1.30 16.08 -13.84
C GLY A 402 -1.71 17.55 -13.91
N PRO A 403 -0.80 18.53 -13.75
CA PRO A 403 -1.18 19.95 -13.82
C PRO A 403 -1.78 20.37 -15.17
N PRO A 404 -1.21 20.04 -16.34
CA PRO A 404 -1.85 20.38 -17.61
C PRO A 404 -3.19 19.68 -17.84
N LEU A 405 -3.35 18.43 -17.39
CA LEU A 405 -4.64 17.73 -17.42
C LEU A 405 -5.67 18.42 -16.53
N GLN A 406 -5.32 18.77 -15.29
CA GLN A 406 -6.21 19.48 -14.37
C GLN A 406 -6.67 20.81 -14.93
N MET A 407 -5.76 21.61 -15.48
CA MET A 407 -6.11 22.89 -16.10
C MET A 407 -7.06 22.72 -17.30
N ALA A 408 -6.88 21.67 -18.10
CA ALA A 408 -7.74 21.38 -19.24
C ALA A 408 -9.15 20.99 -18.79
N VAL A 409 -9.27 20.10 -17.81
CA VAL A 409 -10.55 19.67 -17.21
C VAL A 409 -11.30 20.88 -16.64
N GLU A 410 -10.64 21.67 -15.79
CA GLU A 410 -11.26 22.88 -15.22
C GLU A 410 -11.67 23.90 -16.29
N GLY A 411 -10.84 24.09 -17.32
CA GLY A 411 -11.10 25.01 -18.42
C GLY A 411 -12.40 24.69 -19.15
N VAL A 412 -12.61 23.43 -19.45
CA VAL A 412 -13.81 22.92 -20.13
C VAL A 412 -15.03 22.91 -19.23
N LEU A 413 -14.91 22.34 -18.01
CA LEU A 413 -16.04 22.27 -17.07
C LEU A 413 -16.56 23.67 -16.66
N ARG A 414 -15.67 24.65 -16.56
CA ARG A 414 -16.07 26.07 -16.31
C ARG A 414 -16.55 26.81 -17.57
N GLY A 415 -16.58 26.16 -18.73
CA GLY A 415 -16.96 26.79 -19.99
C GLY A 415 -16.01 27.91 -20.47
N ARG A 416 -14.76 27.92 -20.00
CA ARG A 416 -13.74 28.92 -20.33
C ARG A 416 -13.00 28.61 -21.61
N GLN A 417 -12.98 27.34 -22.02
CA GLN A 417 -12.27 26.85 -23.20
C GLN A 417 -13.12 25.78 -23.90
N SER A 418 -13.00 25.70 -25.19
CA SER A 418 -13.47 24.51 -25.92
C SER A 418 -12.57 23.29 -25.64
N PRO A 419 -13.08 22.05 -25.77
CA PRO A 419 -12.29 20.82 -25.62
C PRO A 419 -10.99 20.85 -26.44
N ALA A 420 -11.05 21.19 -27.71
CA ALA A 420 -9.89 21.24 -28.59
C ALA A 420 -8.84 22.28 -28.13
N GLU A 421 -9.28 23.51 -27.74
CA GLU A 421 -8.35 24.53 -27.23
C GLU A 421 -7.67 24.13 -25.94
N ALA A 422 -8.41 23.47 -25.02
CA ALA A 422 -7.88 23.00 -23.76
C ALA A 422 -6.86 21.87 -23.96
N ALA A 423 -7.18 20.91 -24.84
CA ALA A 423 -6.29 19.82 -25.20
C ALA A 423 -4.99 20.33 -25.86
N ALA A 424 -5.11 21.19 -26.87
CA ALA A 424 -3.94 21.76 -27.55
C ALA A 424 -3.04 22.52 -26.58
N ARG A 425 -3.61 23.30 -25.64
CA ARG A 425 -2.84 24.04 -24.62
C ARG A 425 -2.14 23.10 -23.64
N ALA A 426 -2.81 22.04 -23.17
CA ALA A 426 -2.20 21.06 -22.29
C ALA A 426 -1.00 20.38 -22.96
N VAL A 427 -1.14 19.92 -24.20
CA VAL A 427 -0.05 19.32 -24.97
C VAL A 427 1.10 20.32 -25.21
N GLN A 428 0.78 21.57 -25.56
CA GLN A 428 1.77 22.61 -25.77
C GLN A 428 2.61 22.93 -24.51
N SER A 429 1.99 22.86 -23.34
CA SER A 429 2.66 23.16 -22.06
C SER A 429 3.74 22.12 -21.66
N LEU A 430 3.78 20.96 -22.31
CA LEU A 430 4.77 19.92 -22.08
C LEU A 430 6.04 20.06 -22.95
N ARG A 431 5.94 20.86 -23.99
CA ARG A 431 7.07 21.15 -24.91
C ARG A 431 7.98 22.22 -24.32
#